data_9a93e27f5ef56d342b6725b3bed682cc
#
_entry.id   9a93e27f5ef56d342b6725b3bed682cc
#
_cell.length_a   1.000
_cell.length_b   1.000
_cell.length_c   1.000
_cell.angle_alpha   90.00
_cell.angle_beta   90.00
_cell.angle_gamma   90.00
#
_symmetry.space_group_name_H-M   'P 1'
#
loop_
_entity.id
_entity.type
_entity.pdbx_description
1 polymer ?
#
loop_
_entity_poly.entity_id
_entity_poly.type
_entity_poly.pdbx_seq_one_letter_code
_entity_poly.pdbx_strand_id
1 'polypeptide(L)'
;MPSNAPNTAIDIPEVLSQNLAARDIVSGFASAMPTLSVAWQHLQAVLADTRDLATEVTQLRAELAAARLWHANALAAMRATIGAQRDGEPDPLYYIRDELNAAQNLSGPRGGGNDG
;
A
#
# COMPACT_ATOMS: atom_id res chain seq x y z
N MET A 1 -27.28 -6.78 1.12
CA MET A 1 -26.73 -6.63 1.08
C MET A 1 -25.72 -6.60 1.05
N PRO A 2 -25.70 -6.54 1.10
CA PRO A 2 -24.80 -6.51 0.94
C PRO A 2 -23.94 -6.87 1.33
N SER A 3 -23.90 -6.69 1.58
CA SER A 3 -23.16 -6.84 1.88
C SER A 3 -22.40 -7.54 2.03
N ASN A 4 -22.45 -7.69 1.96
CA ASN A 4 -21.75 -8.43 2.07
C ASN A 4 -20.58 -8.58 1.75
N ALA A 5 -20.48 -7.74 1.58
CA ALA A 5 -19.25 -8.07 1.07
C ALA A 5 -18.38 -8.45 2.19
N PRO A 6 -18.31 -9.67 2.38
CA PRO A 6 -17.62 -10.16 3.51
C PRO A 6 -16.17 -9.89 3.53
N ASN A 7 -15.57 -9.76 2.38
CA ASN A 7 -14.17 -9.55 2.40
C ASN A 7 -13.91 -8.11 2.27
N THR A 8 -14.70 -7.30 2.83
CA THR A 8 -14.50 -5.90 2.79
C THR A 8 -13.18 -5.54 3.39
N ALA A 9 -12.52 -4.63 2.78
CA ALA A 9 -11.23 -4.18 3.28
C ALA A 9 -11.39 -3.52 4.65
N ILE A 10 -10.39 -3.70 5.48
CA ILE A 10 -10.37 -3.05 6.78
C ILE A 10 -10.29 -1.55 6.59
N ASP A 11 -11.08 -0.83 7.36
CA ASP A 11 -11.07 0.63 7.33
C ASP A 11 -9.91 1.10 8.21
N ILE A 12 -8.79 1.40 7.61
CA ILE A 12 -7.58 1.75 8.34
C ILE A 12 -7.75 3.01 9.18
N PRO A 13 -8.34 4.10 8.67
CA PRO A 13 -8.56 5.27 9.52
C PRO A 13 -9.37 4.95 10.77
N GLU A 14 -10.37 4.09 10.63
CA GLU A 14 -11.17 3.68 11.78
C GLU A 14 -10.32 2.89 12.78
N VAL A 15 -9.47 1.98 12.29
CA VAL A 15 -8.60 1.21 13.16
C VAL A 15 -7.65 2.14 13.91
N LEU A 16 -7.08 3.12 13.24
CA LEU A 16 -6.16 4.05 13.88
C LEU A 16 -6.87 4.92 14.91
N SER A 17 -8.10 5.33 14.60
CA SER A 17 -8.88 6.12 15.54
C SER A 17 -9.20 5.32 16.79
N GLN A 18 -9.61 4.07 16.62
CA GLN A 18 -9.91 3.21 17.75
C GLN A 18 -8.65 2.91 18.55
N ASN A 19 -7.54 2.75 17.87
CA ASN A 19 -6.26 2.50 18.53
C ASN A 19 -5.88 3.68 19.40
N LEU A 20 -6.03 4.89 18.90
CA LEU A 20 -5.68 6.07 19.65
C LEU A 20 -6.58 6.19 20.88
N ALA A 21 -7.88 5.97 20.72
CA ALA A 21 -8.80 6.04 21.84
C ALA A 21 -8.45 4.98 22.89
N ALA A 22 -8.11 3.78 22.45
CA ALA A 22 -7.75 2.71 23.37
C ALA A 22 -6.48 3.05 24.13
N ARG A 23 -5.51 3.64 23.45
CA ARG A 23 -4.27 4.02 24.11
C ARG A 23 -4.51 5.07 25.17
N ASP A 24 -5.40 6.02 24.91
CA ASP A 24 -5.72 7.04 25.91
C ASP A 24 -6.38 6.43 27.13
N ILE A 25 -7.29 5.50 26.91
CA ILE A 25 -7.98 4.82 28.01
C ILE A 25 -6.98 4.01 28.84
N VAL A 26 -6.12 3.25 28.18
CA VAL A 26 -5.13 2.44 28.88
C VAL A 26 -4.19 3.32 29.68
N SER A 27 -3.78 4.45 29.10
CA SER A 27 -2.92 5.38 29.81
C SER A 27 -3.57 5.93 31.07
N GLY A 28 -4.87 6.24 30.97
CA GLY A 28 -5.61 6.71 32.13
C GLY A 28 -5.69 5.67 33.23
N PHE A 29 -5.97 4.42 32.88
CA PHE A 29 -6.00 3.35 33.84
C PHE A 29 -4.62 3.07 34.44
N ALA A 30 -3.58 3.14 33.60
CA ALA A 30 -2.24 2.90 34.09
C ALA A 30 -1.85 3.93 35.13
N SER A 31 -2.26 5.18 34.94
CA SER A 31 -1.98 6.22 35.91
C SER A 31 -2.74 6.00 37.22
N ALA A 32 -3.97 5.48 37.09
CA ALA A 32 -4.80 5.28 38.28
C ALA A 32 -4.45 4.00 39.04
N MET A 33 -3.89 3.01 38.35
CA MET A 33 -3.59 1.72 38.99
C MET A 33 -2.18 1.28 38.65
N PRO A 34 -1.19 1.94 39.20
CA PRO A 34 0.21 1.63 38.85
C PRO A 34 0.68 0.25 39.30
N THR A 35 -0.06 -0.40 40.21
CA THR A 35 0.35 -1.73 40.64
C THR A 35 0.21 -2.75 39.52
N LEU A 36 -0.50 -2.42 38.44
CA LEU A 36 -0.67 -3.29 37.30
C LEU A 36 0.21 -2.87 36.14
N SER A 37 1.36 -2.27 36.45
CA SER A 37 2.18 -1.64 35.41
C SER A 37 2.62 -2.63 34.33
N VAL A 38 2.91 -3.88 34.68
CA VAL A 38 3.34 -4.84 33.67
C VAL A 38 2.20 -5.12 32.69
N ALA A 39 0.98 -5.27 33.21
CA ALA A 39 -0.17 -5.50 32.35
C ALA A 39 -0.40 -4.31 31.42
N TRP A 40 -0.29 -3.10 31.97
CA TRP A 40 -0.47 -1.91 31.15
C TRP A 40 0.60 -1.79 30.09
N GLN A 41 1.82 -2.18 30.41
CA GLN A 41 2.90 -2.15 29.43
C GLN A 41 2.63 -3.11 28.28
N HIS A 42 2.11 -4.29 28.58
CA HIS A 42 1.75 -5.23 27.54
C HIS A 42 0.63 -4.68 26.66
N LEU A 43 -0.38 -4.05 27.26
CA LEU A 43 -1.46 -3.48 26.47
C LEU A 43 -0.95 -2.35 25.58
N GLN A 44 -0.06 -1.51 26.11
CA GLN A 44 0.50 -0.43 25.32
C GLN A 44 1.30 -0.98 24.14
N ALA A 45 2.08 -2.05 24.39
CA ALA A 45 2.86 -2.65 23.34
C ALA A 45 1.98 -3.23 22.23
N VAL A 46 0.88 -3.90 22.62
CA VAL A 46 -0.03 -4.47 21.63
C VAL A 46 -0.67 -3.36 20.81
N LEU A 47 -1.05 -2.25 21.46
CA LEU A 47 -1.66 -1.15 20.73
C LEU A 47 -0.68 -0.49 19.78
N ALA A 48 0.59 -0.40 20.19
CA ALA A 48 1.61 0.15 19.30
C ALA A 48 1.82 -0.77 18.10
N ASP A 49 1.85 -2.08 18.33
CA ASP A 49 2.02 -3.03 17.24
C ASP A 49 0.84 -2.96 16.27
N THR A 50 -0.35 -2.79 16.79
CA THR A 50 -1.54 -2.68 15.94
C THR A 50 -1.43 -1.45 15.04
N ARG A 51 -0.94 -0.34 15.59
CA ARG A 51 -0.76 0.86 14.79
C ARG A 51 0.29 0.65 13.71
N ASP A 52 1.38 -0.02 14.06
CA ASP A 52 2.43 -0.29 13.08
C ASP A 52 1.93 -1.21 11.98
N LEU A 53 1.14 -2.21 12.34
CA LEU A 53 0.55 -3.09 11.34
C LEU A 53 -0.41 -2.33 10.43
N ALA A 54 -1.17 -1.40 10.98
CA ALA A 54 -2.08 -0.60 10.15
C ALA A 54 -1.30 0.23 9.15
N THR A 55 -0.17 0.79 9.57
CA THR A 55 0.69 1.55 8.67
C THR A 55 1.24 0.66 7.57
N GLU A 56 1.66 -0.55 7.93
CA GLU A 56 2.20 -1.48 6.96
C GLU A 56 1.13 -1.88 5.95
N VAL A 57 -0.09 -2.13 6.42
CA VAL A 57 -1.18 -2.49 5.52
C VAL A 57 -1.47 -1.35 4.55
N THR A 58 -1.46 -0.11 5.04
CA THR A 58 -1.68 1.04 4.17
C THR A 58 -0.62 1.11 3.08
N GLN A 59 0.63 0.90 3.45
CA GLN A 59 1.71 0.94 2.47
C GLN A 59 1.59 -0.20 1.47
N LEU A 60 1.29 -1.41 1.95
CA LEU A 60 1.15 -2.55 1.05
C LEU A 60 -0.01 -2.36 0.08
N ARG A 61 -1.08 -1.76 0.52
CA ARG A 61 -2.20 -1.47 -0.37
C ARG A 61 -1.82 -0.48 -1.46
N ALA A 62 -1.01 0.52 -1.09
CA ALA A 62 -0.56 1.49 -2.08
C ALA A 62 0.36 0.82 -3.10
N GLU A 63 1.25 -0.05 -2.63
CA GLU A 63 2.16 -0.76 -3.52
C GLU A 63 1.39 -1.69 -4.45
N LEU A 64 0.36 -2.35 -3.92
CA LEU A 64 -0.45 -3.23 -4.74
C LEU A 64 -1.20 -2.45 -5.82
N ALA A 65 -1.74 -1.29 -5.47
CA ALA A 65 -2.44 -0.46 -6.45
C ALA A 65 -1.49 -0.03 -7.56
N ALA A 66 -0.26 0.36 -7.18
CA ALA A 66 0.73 0.76 -8.17
C ALA A 66 1.11 -0.42 -9.08
N ALA A 67 1.26 -1.61 -8.48
CA ALA A 67 1.61 -2.78 -9.27
C ALA A 67 0.49 -3.16 -10.24
N ARG A 68 -0.75 -3.02 -9.80
CA ARG A 68 -1.89 -3.32 -10.68
C ARG A 68 -1.97 -2.35 -11.84
N LEU A 69 -1.69 -1.08 -11.57
CA LEU A 69 -1.69 -0.09 -12.64
C LEU A 69 -0.58 -0.38 -13.64
N TRP A 70 0.62 -0.67 -13.13
CA TRP A 70 1.73 -1.01 -14.01
C TRP A 70 1.41 -2.22 -14.86
N HIS A 71 0.80 -3.24 -14.25
CA HIS A 71 0.44 -4.46 -14.97
C HIS A 71 -0.57 -4.16 -16.08
N ALA A 72 -1.57 -3.34 -15.77
CA ALA A 72 -2.57 -2.98 -16.77
C ALA A 72 -1.95 -2.21 -17.94
N ASN A 73 -1.02 -1.29 -17.61
CA ASN A 73 -0.34 -0.53 -18.64
C ASN A 73 0.54 -1.42 -19.51
N ALA A 74 1.21 -2.38 -18.88
CA ALA A 74 2.05 -3.31 -19.63
C ALA A 74 1.22 -4.15 -20.58
N LEU A 75 0.07 -4.65 -20.11
CA LEU A 75 -0.80 -5.43 -20.98
C LEU A 75 -1.34 -4.60 -22.14
N ALA A 76 -1.68 -3.32 -21.87
CA ALA A 76 -2.15 -2.45 -22.92
C ALA A 76 -1.08 -2.22 -23.98
N ALA A 77 0.17 -2.03 -23.53
CA ALA A 77 1.26 -1.83 -24.47
C ALA A 77 1.52 -3.08 -25.29
N MET A 78 1.41 -4.25 -24.68
CA MET A 78 1.57 -5.50 -25.42
C MET A 78 0.50 -5.66 -26.47
N ARG A 79 -0.76 -5.36 -26.12
CA ARG A 79 -1.84 -5.44 -27.09
C ARG A 79 -1.67 -4.47 -28.21
N ALA A 80 -1.21 -3.24 -27.88
CA ALA A 80 -0.98 -2.23 -28.90
C ALA A 80 0.13 -2.68 -29.85
N THR A 81 1.17 -3.32 -29.32
CA THR A 81 2.27 -3.82 -30.13
C THR A 81 1.79 -4.89 -31.10
N ILE A 82 0.98 -5.83 -30.59
CA ILE A 82 0.46 -6.87 -31.45
C ILE A 82 -0.45 -6.29 -32.55
N GLY A 83 -1.28 -5.33 -32.17
CA GLY A 83 -2.15 -4.67 -33.14
C GLY A 83 -1.35 -3.92 -34.18
N ALA A 84 -0.31 -3.21 -33.75
CA ALA A 84 0.54 -2.46 -34.68
C ALA A 84 1.26 -3.40 -35.66
N GLN A 85 1.73 -4.52 -35.15
CA GLN A 85 2.38 -5.51 -35.99
C GLN A 85 1.40 -6.05 -37.03
N ARG A 86 0.19 -6.36 -36.60
CA ARG A 86 -0.83 -6.88 -37.49
C ARG A 86 -1.22 -5.86 -38.54
N ASP A 87 -1.27 -4.58 -38.17
CA ASP A 87 -1.67 -3.51 -39.07
C ASP A 87 -0.53 -3.00 -39.95
N GLY A 88 0.68 -3.50 -39.72
CA GLY A 88 1.80 -3.09 -40.57
C GLY A 88 2.37 -1.74 -40.23
N GLU A 89 2.23 -1.29 -39.00
CA GLU A 89 2.81 0.01 -38.61
C GLU A 89 4.32 -0.04 -38.70
N PRO A 90 4.95 1.08 -39.00
CA PRO A 90 6.41 1.08 -39.22
C PRO A 90 7.21 0.71 -37.98
N ASP A 91 6.71 1.02 -36.80
CA ASP A 91 7.45 0.74 -35.57
C ASP A 91 6.54 0.13 -34.52
N PRO A 92 6.18 -1.15 -34.66
CA PRO A 92 5.26 -1.76 -33.71
C PRO A 92 5.80 -1.85 -32.31
N LEU A 93 7.12 -1.83 -32.14
CA LEU A 93 7.70 -1.93 -30.81
C LEU A 93 7.68 -0.60 -30.05
N TYR A 94 7.23 0.46 -30.70
CA TYR A 94 7.18 1.77 -30.05
C TYR A 94 6.39 1.71 -28.74
N TYR A 95 5.28 0.99 -28.74
CA TYR A 95 4.40 0.96 -27.57
C TYR A 95 5.07 0.28 -26.38
N ILE A 96 5.77 -0.81 -26.65
CA ILE A 96 6.48 -1.49 -25.57
C ILE A 96 7.65 -0.65 -25.07
N ARG A 97 8.40 -0.03 -25.98
CA ARG A 97 9.51 0.81 -25.55
C ARG A 97 9.03 2.01 -24.73
N ASP A 98 7.91 2.60 -25.15
CA ASP A 98 7.37 3.74 -24.42
C ASP A 98 6.95 3.32 -23.01
N GLU A 99 6.33 2.17 -22.88
CA GLU A 99 5.91 1.71 -21.56
C GLU A 99 7.10 1.36 -20.68
N LEU A 100 8.12 0.75 -21.24
CA LEU A 100 9.32 0.43 -20.47
C LEU A 100 10.02 1.71 -20.00
N ASN A 101 10.06 2.72 -20.84
CA ASN A 101 10.67 3.98 -20.45
C ASN A 101 9.88 4.64 -19.33
N ALA A 102 8.56 4.59 -19.41
CA ALA A 102 7.72 5.16 -18.35
C ALA A 102 7.93 4.42 -17.04
N ALA A 103 8.01 3.10 -17.09
CA ALA A 103 8.22 2.31 -15.89
C ALA A 103 9.58 2.61 -15.27
N GLN A 104 10.61 2.75 -16.10
CA GLN A 104 11.92 3.06 -15.59
C GLN A 104 11.98 4.45 -14.99
N ASN A 105 11.27 5.40 -15.58
CA ASN A 105 11.24 6.73 -15.02
C ASN A 105 10.55 6.78 -13.68
N LEU A 106 9.59 5.91 -13.46
CA LEU A 106 8.91 5.89 -12.18
C LEU A 106 9.76 5.30 -11.08
N SER A 107 10.58 4.31 -11.39
CA SER A 107 11.38 3.68 -10.35
C SER A 107 12.81 4.10 -10.39
N GLY A 108 13.30 4.49 -11.53
CA GLY A 108 14.70 4.80 -11.68
C GLY A 108 15.18 5.98 -10.91
N PRO A 109 14.48 7.07 -10.92
CA PRO A 109 15.03 8.28 -10.32
C PRO A 109 15.42 8.11 -8.89
N ARG A 110 14.68 7.31 -8.17
CA ARG A 110 15.02 7.20 -6.80
C ARG A 110 16.34 6.55 -6.62
N GLY A 111 16.58 5.50 -7.33
CA GLY A 111 17.79 4.81 -7.21
C GLY A 111 18.88 5.53 -7.88
N GLY A 112 18.59 6.05 -9.04
CA GLY A 112 19.66 6.64 -9.76
C GLY A 112 20.10 7.89 -9.19
N GLY A 113 19.21 8.57 -8.58
CA GLY A 113 19.55 9.87 -8.13
C GLY A 113 20.74 9.87 -7.29
N ASN A 114 20.90 8.83 -6.57
CA ASN A 114 21.92 8.89 -5.69
C ASN A 114 23.19 8.62 -6.29
N ASP A 115 23.27 8.24 -7.44
CA ASP A 115 24.46 8.01 -7.95
C ASP A 115 25.15 9.13 -8.16
N GLY A 116 24.46 10.02 -8.12
CA GLY A 116 25.08 11.21 -8.22
C GLY A 116 26.34 11.06 -8.56
#